data_2b18a82b17055f6ff5a32cb8ab707c9e
#
_entry.id   2b18a82b17055f6ff5a32cb8ab707c9e
#
_cell.length_a   1.000
_cell.length_b   1.000
_cell.length_c   1.000
_cell.angle_alpha   90.00
_cell.angle_beta   90.00
_cell.angle_gamma   90.00
#
_symmetry.space_group_name_H-M   'P 1'
#
loop_
_entity.id
_entity.type
_entity.pdbx_description
1 polymer ?
#
loop_
_entity_poly.entity_id
_entity_poly.type
_entity_poly.pdbx_seq_one_letter_code
_entity_poly.pdbx_strand_id
1 'polypeptide(L)'
;MPAVIASSVPSTRPAFPALSVSASASAARSDRPATRARTGHRPGRALAGGLLGIATWLGTLAFAGAAAAQVLPPGVDAALARAKVPREAVTLLVADADGARAPRLAWRPQAPMNPASIMKVVTTYAGLDLLGPAFAWTTPVHVDGPVRDGVLQGNLYIQGQGDPRLVAERLWLLLRRVQGLGIQTIAGDIVLDRQAFETAEADPAAFDGEGLRPYNAGPDALLVNFKSVVATFVPDRGAEVARVSWEPALAGVAMQATVPLAAGECGDWQTALAADLADPSRLRFAGGYIAACGERTWGVAYAEPRTFAARAIAGAWAQMGGQVRGQVRDGRVPAGSKPVFEVASPPLSEVIRDINKYSNNVMAQQLFLTLGLQQKRRGTLEASRAVMRQWWSERIGGDDDAPVFDNGSGLSREERISAGALARMLQVAWRSPVMSELMASLPAAGVDGTLRRRALRSGGSAHLKTGTLRDAAGVAGFVDGASGRRYVVVAIANHANAAAARPAFDALVDWAVQD
;
A
#
# COMPACT_ATOMS: atom_id res chain seq x y z
N MET A 1 24.06 44.86 23.42
CA MET A 1 23.38 44.69 24.68
C MET A 1 22.00 45.34 24.60
N PRO A 2 20.90 44.63 24.89
CA PRO A 2 20.49 44.24 26.24
C PRO A 2 20.04 42.79 26.33
N ALA A 3 20.33 42.23 27.44
CA ALA A 3 19.63 41.49 28.48
C ALA A 3 18.77 40.27 28.09
N VAL A 4 19.33 39.12 28.43
CA VAL A 4 18.69 37.80 28.55
C VAL A 4 17.83 37.79 29.81
N ILE A 5 16.54 37.43 29.68
CA ILE A 5 15.70 37.03 30.80
C ILE A 5 15.45 35.52 30.67
N ALA A 6 16.05 34.75 31.58
CA ALA A 6 15.77 33.34 31.79
C ALA A 6 14.53 33.20 32.67
N SER A 7 13.48 32.55 32.21
CA SER A 7 12.38 32.08 33.05
C SER A 7 12.45 30.56 33.19
N SER A 8 12.74 30.11 34.39
CA SER A 8 12.72 28.71 34.84
C SER A 8 11.27 28.26 35.07
N VAL A 9 10.89 27.16 34.40
CA VAL A 9 9.63 26.43 34.68
C VAL A 9 9.99 25.15 35.44
N PRO A 10 9.36 24.85 36.58
CA PRO A 10 9.66 23.62 37.33
C PRO A 10 8.96 22.40 36.69
N SER A 11 9.75 21.34 36.51
CA SER A 11 9.34 20.02 36.10
C SER A 11 8.70 19.27 37.25
N THR A 12 7.39 19.03 37.21
CA THR A 12 6.72 18.03 38.04
C THR A 12 6.42 16.79 37.21
N ARG A 13 7.14 15.70 37.49
CA ARG A 13 6.82 14.35 36.99
C ARG A 13 5.75 13.73 37.90
N PRO A 14 4.68 13.13 37.36
CA PRO A 14 3.85 12.21 38.13
C PRO A 14 4.49 10.81 38.14
N ALA A 15 4.65 10.26 39.35
CA ALA A 15 5.07 8.88 39.59
C ALA A 15 3.89 7.93 39.33
N PHE A 16 4.11 6.90 38.49
CA PHE A 16 3.19 5.77 38.34
C PHE A 16 3.59 4.65 39.31
N PRO A 17 2.63 4.01 40.03
CA PRO A 17 2.93 2.88 40.88
C PRO A 17 3.19 1.60 40.07
N ALA A 18 4.21 0.86 40.48
CA ALA A 18 4.55 -0.46 39.98
C ALA A 18 3.49 -1.49 40.43
N LEU A 19 2.84 -2.15 39.48
CA LEU A 19 2.03 -3.33 39.73
C LEU A 19 2.92 -4.58 39.64
N SER A 20 3.14 -5.19 40.81
CA SER A 20 3.75 -6.52 40.94
C SER A 20 2.73 -7.59 40.58
N VAL A 21 3.02 -8.39 39.55
CA VAL A 21 2.29 -9.62 39.25
C VAL A 21 3.03 -10.79 39.86
N SER A 22 2.43 -11.37 40.91
CA SER A 22 2.87 -12.64 41.50
C SER A 22 2.38 -13.81 40.63
N ALA A 23 3.31 -14.62 40.18
CA ALA A 23 3.04 -15.92 39.56
C ALA A 23 2.72 -16.95 40.63
N SER A 24 1.55 -17.55 40.60
CA SER A 24 1.23 -18.78 41.31
C SER A 24 1.10 -19.93 40.34
N ALA A 25 2.07 -20.84 40.37
CA ALA A 25 2.02 -22.14 39.74
C ALA A 25 1.14 -23.08 40.57
N SER A 26 0.16 -23.72 39.93
CA SER A 26 -0.53 -24.88 40.50
C SER A 26 -0.43 -26.03 39.50
N ALA A 27 0.34 -27.03 39.91
CA ALA A 27 0.40 -28.34 39.28
C ALA A 27 -0.70 -29.22 39.87
N ALA A 28 -1.48 -29.89 39.01
CA ALA A 28 -2.25 -31.05 39.44
C ALA A 28 -2.15 -32.15 38.35
N ARG A 29 -1.70 -33.29 38.83
CA ARG A 29 -1.46 -34.56 38.14
C ARG A 29 -2.74 -35.32 37.81
N SER A 30 -2.67 -36.02 36.69
CA SER A 30 -3.06 -37.40 36.39
C SER A 30 -4.23 -38.06 37.11
N ASP A 31 -5.14 -38.67 36.34
CA ASP A 31 -5.31 -40.12 36.38
C ASP A 31 -6.21 -40.61 35.23
N ARG A 32 -5.67 -41.56 34.45
CA ARG A 32 -6.46 -42.49 33.63
C ARG A 32 -6.90 -43.67 34.51
N PRO A 33 -8.01 -44.36 34.19
CA PRO A 33 -7.75 -45.71 33.73
C PRO A 33 -8.59 -46.15 32.48
N ALA A 34 -7.93 -47.07 31.77
CA ALA A 34 -8.45 -47.86 30.68
C ALA A 34 -9.27 -49.05 31.20
N THR A 35 -10.15 -49.57 30.35
CA THR A 35 -10.56 -50.95 30.11
C THR A 35 -11.99 -51.00 29.67
N ARG A 36 -12.51 -51.79 28.76
CA ARG A 36 -12.18 -53.06 28.13
C ARG A 36 -13.24 -53.31 27.03
N ALA A 37 -12.84 -53.91 25.96
CA ALA A 37 -13.67 -54.49 24.91
C ALA A 37 -14.55 -55.66 25.39
N ARG A 38 -15.69 -55.89 24.73
CA ARG A 38 -16.25 -57.24 24.47
C ARG A 38 -17.23 -57.20 23.28
N THR A 39 -16.85 -57.80 22.26
CA THR A 39 -17.36 -58.87 21.36
C THR A 39 -18.75 -59.42 21.63
N GLY A 40 -19.55 -59.59 20.55
CA GLY A 40 -20.49 -60.68 20.51
C GLY A 40 -21.64 -60.53 19.52
N HIS A 41 -21.49 -61.10 18.34
CA HIS A 41 -22.35 -62.04 17.61
C HIS A 41 -23.70 -61.62 17.01
N ARG A 42 -23.79 -61.84 15.71
CA ARG A 42 -24.94 -62.16 14.83
C ARG A 42 -25.60 -63.49 15.26
N PRO A 43 -26.73 -64.02 14.63
CA PRO A 43 -27.55 -63.61 13.51
C PRO A 43 -29.08 -63.94 13.67
N GLY A 44 -29.90 -63.67 12.64
CA GLY A 44 -31.20 -64.35 12.50
C GLY A 44 -32.18 -63.64 11.56
N ARG A 45 -32.22 -64.06 10.36
CA ARG A 45 -33.26 -64.51 9.39
C ARG A 45 -34.72 -64.11 9.63
N ALA A 46 -35.29 -63.40 8.68
CA ALA A 46 -36.17 -63.75 7.57
C ALA A 46 -37.66 -63.81 7.93
N LEU A 47 -38.52 -63.15 7.18
CA LEU A 47 -39.56 -63.61 6.30
C LEU A 47 -40.55 -62.49 5.91
N ALA A 48 -40.66 -62.29 4.70
CA ALA A 48 -41.75 -62.15 3.75
C ALA A 48 -43.14 -61.75 4.24
N GLY A 49 -43.76 -60.83 3.57
CA GLY A 49 -45.17 -60.51 3.56
C GLY A 49 -45.48 -59.28 2.75
N GLY A 50 -45.95 -59.50 1.52
CA GLY A 50 -46.26 -58.48 0.56
C GLY A 50 -47.60 -57.78 0.81
N LEU A 51 -47.83 -56.78 0.04
CA LEU A 51 -49.03 -56.39 -0.70
C LEU A 51 -49.26 -54.85 -0.73
N LEU A 52 -49.40 -54.41 -1.98
CA LEU A 52 -50.19 -53.29 -2.52
C LEU A 52 -49.93 -51.86 -2.02
N GLY A 53 -49.28 -51.10 -2.76
CA GLY A 53 -49.79 -50.12 -3.72
C GLY A 53 -50.66 -48.99 -3.21
N ILE A 54 -50.09 -47.80 -3.05
CA ILE A 54 -50.77 -46.57 -3.46
C ILE A 54 -49.59 -45.60 -3.83
N ALA A 55 -49.47 -45.32 -5.12
CA ALA A 55 -48.57 -44.30 -5.64
C ALA A 55 -49.16 -42.92 -5.32
N THR A 56 -48.66 -42.28 -4.28
CA THR A 56 -48.85 -40.85 -4.08
C THR A 56 -47.68 -40.11 -4.73
N TRP A 57 -47.96 -39.56 -5.90
CA TRP A 57 -47.13 -38.55 -6.52
C TRP A 57 -47.13 -37.29 -5.61
N LEU A 58 -46.17 -37.16 -4.73
CA LEU A 58 -45.80 -35.90 -4.14
C LEU A 58 -44.88 -35.18 -5.13
N GLY A 59 -45.53 -34.32 -5.94
CA GLY A 59 -44.81 -33.35 -6.75
C GLY A 59 -43.94 -32.49 -5.83
N THR A 60 -42.63 -32.71 -5.90
CA THR A 60 -41.65 -31.77 -5.41
C THR A 60 -41.78 -30.49 -6.27
N LEU A 61 -42.60 -29.56 -5.79
CA LEU A 61 -42.53 -28.16 -6.20
C LEU A 61 -41.12 -27.68 -5.80
N ALA A 62 -40.18 -27.82 -6.75
CA ALA A 62 -38.94 -27.05 -6.74
C ALA A 62 -39.36 -25.57 -6.80
N PHE A 63 -39.45 -24.93 -5.64
CA PHE A 63 -39.39 -23.48 -5.59
C PHE A 63 -38.03 -23.08 -6.15
N ALA A 64 -37.93 -22.96 -7.48
CA ALA A 64 -36.99 -22.12 -8.10
C ALA A 64 -37.34 -20.70 -7.60
N GLY A 65 -36.71 -20.30 -6.51
CA GLY A 65 -36.74 -18.92 -6.06
C GLY A 65 -36.27 -18.07 -7.23
N ALA A 66 -37.19 -17.47 -7.96
CA ALA A 66 -36.90 -16.46 -8.92
C ALA A 66 -36.10 -15.41 -8.15
N ALA A 67 -34.79 -15.37 -8.37
CA ALA A 67 -33.94 -14.25 -7.93
C ALA A 67 -34.60 -13.00 -8.53
N ALA A 68 -35.33 -12.27 -7.70
CA ALA A 68 -35.91 -11.00 -8.11
C ALA A 68 -34.77 -10.19 -8.71
N ALA A 69 -34.89 -9.85 -9.99
CA ALA A 69 -33.86 -9.06 -10.68
C ALA A 69 -33.68 -7.77 -9.86
N GLN A 70 -32.55 -7.67 -9.16
CA GLN A 70 -32.28 -6.50 -8.34
C GLN A 70 -32.22 -5.29 -9.27
N VAL A 71 -33.05 -4.29 -9.00
CA VAL A 71 -33.08 -3.03 -9.75
C VAL A 71 -31.98 -2.15 -9.19
N LEU A 72 -31.15 -1.61 -10.08
CA LEU A 72 -30.14 -0.63 -9.68
C LEU A 72 -30.82 0.63 -9.12
N PRO A 73 -30.25 1.28 -8.08
CA PRO A 73 -30.74 2.58 -7.64
C PRO A 73 -30.83 3.55 -8.82
N PRO A 74 -31.94 4.32 -8.96
CA PRO A 74 -32.17 5.13 -10.16
C PRO A 74 -31.02 6.12 -10.48
N GLY A 75 -30.40 6.70 -9.45
CA GLY A 75 -29.26 7.60 -9.61
C GLY A 75 -28.02 6.91 -10.18
N VAL A 76 -27.77 5.65 -9.77
CA VAL A 76 -26.68 4.83 -10.27
C VAL A 76 -26.90 4.48 -11.73
N ASP A 77 -28.09 3.98 -12.05
CA ASP A 77 -28.46 3.57 -13.40
C ASP A 77 -28.39 4.72 -14.40
N ALA A 78 -28.96 5.87 -14.05
CA ALA A 78 -28.89 7.07 -14.87
C ALA A 78 -27.44 7.57 -15.09
N ALA A 79 -26.59 7.44 -14.07
CA ALA A 79 -25.18 7.84 -14.19
C ALA A 79 -24.39 6.88 -15.09
N LEU A 80 -24.63 5.57 -15.02
CA LEU A 80 -24.03 4.57 -15.92
C LEU A 80 -24.45 4.82 -17.37
N ALA A 81 -25.74 5.11 -17.61
CA ALA A 81 -26.25 5.43 -18.93
C ALA A 81 -25.57 6.67 -19.53
N ARG A 82 -25.42 7.76 -18.75
CA ARG A 82 -24.69 8.97 -19.18
C ARG A 82 -23.22 8.70 -19.49
N ALA A 83 -22.59 7.81 -18.68
CA ALA A 83 -21.21 7.37 -18.89
C ALA A 83 -21.02 6.44 -20.09
N LYS A 84 -22.11 5.97 -20.70
CA LYS A 84 -22.09 4.92 -21.73
C LYS A 84 -21.35 3.67 -21.26
N VAL A 85 -21.56 3.28 -20.00
CA VAL A 85 -21.05 2.06 -19.40
C VAL A 85 -22.22 1.10 -19.20
N PRO A 86 -22.24 -0.05 -19.89
CA PRO A 86 -23.32 -1.01 -19.81
C PRO A 86 -23.36 -1.66 -18.40
N ARG A 87 -24.56 -2.05 -17.97
CA ARG A 87 -24.77 -2.66 -16.65
C ARG A 87 -23.97 -3.96 -16.46
N GLU A 88 -23.68 -4.66 -17.54
CA GLU A 88 -22.89 -5.90 -17.57
C GLU A 88 -21.39 -5.65 -17.32
N ALA A 89 -20.93 -4.41 -17.49
CA ALA A 89 -19.54 -4.01 -17.26
C ALA A 89 -19.26 -3.57 -15.80
N VAL A 90 -20.28 -3.64 -14.92
CA VAL A 90 -20.13 -3.23 -13.52
C VAL A 90 -20.51 -4.35 -12.56
N THR A 91 -19.88 -4.34 -11.38
CA THR A 91 -20.31 -5.08 -10.21
C THR A 91 -20.50 -4.11 -9.04
N LEU A 92 -21.62 -4.24 -8.31
CA LEU A 92 -21.98 -3.33 -7.22
C LEU A 92 -22.47 -4.16 -6.02
N LEU A 93 -22.02 -3.79 -4.83
CA LEU A 93 -22.48 -4.43 -3.61
C LEU A 93 -22.56 -3.41 -2.47
N VAL A 94 -23.67 -3.45 -1.73
CA VAL A 94 -23.87 -2.74 -0.47
C VAL A 94 -24.43 -3.71 0.54
N ALA A 95 -23.70 -3.96 1.63
CA ALA A 95 -24.09 -4.89 2.69
C ALA A 95 -23.72 -4.31 4.07
N ASP A 96 -24.41 -4.76 5.12
CA ASP A 96 -24.03 -4.39 6.49
C ASP A 96 -22.58 -4.82 6.78
N ALA A 97 -21.82 -3.99 7.45
CA ALA A 97 -20.41 -4.25 7.73
C ALA A 97 -20.22 -5.45 8.67
N ASP A 98 -21.18 -5.72 9.56
CA ASP A 98 -21.19 -6.88 10.45
C ASP A 98 -21.64 -8.19 9.76
N GLY A 99 -22.20 -8.08 8.54
CA GLY A 99 -22.69 -9.22 7.79
C GLY A 99 -23.98 -9.83 8.34
N ALA A 100 -24.70 -9.14 9.25
CA ALA A 100 -25.86 -9.70 9.96
C ALA A 100 -27.11 -9.82 9.07
N ARG A 101 -27.15 -9.13 7.93
CA ARG A 101 -28.32 -9.09 7.04
C ARG A 101 -27.94 -9.38 5.59
N ALA A 102 -28.94 -9.74 4.80
CA ALA A 102 -28.77 -9.82 3.34
C ALA A 102 -28.33 -8.46 2.77
N PRO A 103 -27.52 -8.46 1.71
CA PRO A 103 -27.08 -7.23 1.06
C PRO A 103 -28.27 -6.37 0.61
N ARG A 104 -28.19 -5.05 0.81
CA ARG A 104 -29.17 -4.09 0.27
C ARG A 104 -29.12 -4.03 -1.26
N LEU A 105 -27.92 -4.25 -1.82
CA LEU A 105 -27.69 -4.36 -3.25
C LEU A 105 -26.59 -5.40 -3.50
N ALA A 106 -26.82 -6.30 -4.47
CA ALA A 106 -25.85 -7.28 -4.92
C ALA A 106 -25.95 -7.47 -6.44
N TRP A 107 -25.45 -6.53 -7.21
CA TRP A 107 -25.45 -6.57 -8.67
C TRP A 107 -24.20 -7.28 -9.17
N ARG A 108 -24.37 -8.46 -9.80
CA ARG A 108 -23.28 -9.31 -10.32
C ARG A 108 -22.14 -9.53 -9.29
N PRO A 109 -22.46 -9.86 -8.02
CA PRO A 109 -21.47 -9.86 -6.95
C PRO A 109 -20.35 -10.88 -7.12
N GLN A 110 -20.56 -11.92 -7.96
CA GLN A 110 -19.58 -12.98 -8.21
C GLN A 110 -18.72 -12.71 -9.47
N ALA A 111 -19.00 -11.65 -10.22
CA ALA A 111 -18.23 -11.35 -11.42
C ALA A 111 -16.77 -10.97 -11.07
N PRO A 112 -15.76 -11.71 -11.59
CA PRO A 112 -14.37 -11.38 -11.36
C PRO A 112 -13.97 -10.15 -12.18
N MET A 113 -13.62 -9.06 -11.49
CA MET A 113 -13.27 -7.78 -12.10
C MET A 113 -11.82 -7.42 -11.80
N ASN A 114 -11.18 -6.67 -12.69
CA ASN A 114 -9.93 -6.01 -12.37
C ASN A 114 -10.22 -4.88 -11.36
N PRO A 115 -9.70 -4.95 -10.13
CA PRO A 115 -10.01 -3.99 -9.09
C PRO A 115 -9.19 -2.71 -9.19
N ALA A 116 -8.19 -2.67 -10.07
CA ALA A 116 -7.19 -1.62 -10.06
C ALA A 116 -6.63 -1.41 -8.62
N SER A 117 -6.34 -0.18 -8.23
CA SER A 117 -5.76 0.11 -6.91
C SER A 117 -6.63 -0.25 -5.69
N ILE A 118 -7.85 -0.77 -5.88
CA ILE A 118 -8.62 -1.33 -4.75
C ILE A 118 -7.92 -2.57 -4.18
N MET A 119 -7.12 -3.30 -4.98
CA MET A 119 -6.32 -4.43 -4.49
C MET A 119 -5.43 -4.06 -3.29
N LYS A 120 -5.02 -2.80 -3.17
CA LYS A 120 -4.22 -2.31 -2.03
C LYS A 120 -4.93 -2.50 -0.68
N VAL A 121 -6.26 -2.48 -0.64
CA VAL A 121 -7.01 -2.75 0.60
C VAL A 121 -6.78 -4.19 1.05
N VAL A 122 -6.77 -5.13 0.10
CA VAL A 122 -6.49 -6.54 0.38
C VAL A 122 -5.07 -6.72 0.89
N THR A 123 -4.09 -6.13 0.20
CA THR A 123 -2.66 -6.20 0.57
C THR A 123 -2.41 -5.56 1.94
N THR A 124 -3.00 -4.40 2.22
CA THR A 124 -2.80 -3.70 3.50
C THR A 124 -3.49 -4.39 4.66
N TYR A 125 -4.67 -4.98 4.44
CA TYR A 125 -5.33 -5.77 5.46
C TYR A 125 -4.56 -7.07 5.76
N ALA A 126 -4.10 -7.79 4.74
CA ALA A 126 -3.23 -8.95 4.93
C ALA A 126 -1.94 -8.59 5.69
N GLY A 127 -1.36 -7.43 5.38
CA GLY A 127 -0.20 -6.90 6.11
C GLY A 127 -0.50 -6.68 7.59
N LEU A 128 -1.60 -6.02 7.92
CA LEU A 128 -2.01 -5.80 9.32
C LEU A 128 -2.31 -7.11 10.06
N ASP A 129 -2.96 -8.07 9.41
CA ASP A 129 -3.34 -9.34 10.02
C ASP A 129 -2.15 -10.29 10.23
N LEU A 130 -1.20 -10.34 9.29
CA LEU A 130 -0.06 -11.25 9.32
C LEU A 130 1.15 -10.71 10.08
N LEU A 131 1.39 -9.40 10.04
CA LEU A 131 2.58 -8.76 10.64
C LEU A 131 2.24 -7.95 11.90
N GLY A 132 0.98 -7.54 12.06
CA GLY A 132 0.54 -6.66 13.11
C GLY A 132 0.79 -5.17 12.81
N PRO A 133 0.02 -4.25 13.44
CA PRO A 133 0.10 -2.81 13.17
C PRO A 133 1.42 -2.17 13.61
N ALA A 134 2.10 -2.75 14.60
CA ALA A 134 3.37 -2.26 15.14
C ALA A 134 4.60 -2.77 14.37
N PHE A 135 4.43 -3.64 13.35
CA PHE A 135 5.54 -4.09 12.52
C PHE A 135 6.29 -2.91 11.92
N ALA A 136 7.62 -2.95 11.99
CA ALA A 136 8.50 -1.96 11.38
C ALA A 136 9.62 -2.67 10.63
N TRP A 137 10.02 -2.11 9.49
CA TRP A 137 11.23 -2.55 8.78
C TRP A 137 12.46 -1.96 9.44
N THR A 138 13.59 -2.64 9.33
CA THR A 138 14.89 -2.12 9.73
C THR A 138 15.80 -1.97 8.52
N THR A 139 16.70 -1.00 8.58
CA THR A 139 17.81 -0.82 7.63
C THR A 139 19.11 -0.90 8.42
N PRO A 140 19.73 -2.10 8.52
CA PRO A 140 21.01 -2.28 9.20
C PRO A 140 22.14 -1.59 8.45
N VAL A 141 23.08 -1.02 9.22
CA VAL A 141 24.31 -0.40 8.70
C VAL A 141 25.51 -1.11 9.34
N HIS A 142 26.47 -1.49 8.50
CA HIS A 142 27.67 -2.21 8.93
C HIS A 142 28.93 -1.50 8.44
N VAL A 143 30.05 -1.78 9.09
CA VAL A 143 31.39 -1.36 8.67
C VAL A 143 32.36 -2.54 8.80
N ASP A 144 33.41 -2.57 7.97
CA ASP A 144 34.42 -3.65 7.99
C ASP A 144 35.82 -3.17 8.33
N GLY A 145 35.94 -1.95 8.84
CA GLY A 145 37.22 -1.39 9.25
C GLY A 145 37.10 -0.44 10.45
N PRO A 146 38.23 -0.07 11.08
CA PRO A 146 38.26 0.90 12.16
C PRO A 146 38.09 2.34 11.65
N VAL A 147 37.59 3.21 12.52
CA VAL A 147 37.56 4.66 12.28
C VAL A 147 38.80 5.29 12.93
N ARG A 148 39.59 6.06 12.15
CA ARG A 148 40.76 6.79 12.61
C ARG A 148 40.77 8.19 11.97
N ASP A 149 40.90 9.21 12.78
CA ASP A 149 40.96 10.62 12.35
C ASP A 149 39.84 11.00 11.37
N GLY A 150 38.61 10.59 11.66
CA GLY A 150 37.45 10.84 10.81
C GLY A 150 37.33 9.97 9.57
N VAL A 151 38.26 9.00 9.38
CA VAL A 151 38.29 8.10 8.20
C VAL A 151 37.95 6.68 8.59
N LEU A 152 36.89 6.13 8.01
CA LEU A 152 36.61 4.69 8.03
C LEU A 152 37.63 3.98 7.12
N GLN A 153 38.52 3.16 7.70
CA GLN A 153 39.56 2.40 6.97
C GLN A 153 38.95 1.08 6.41
N GLY A 154 37.88 1.20 5.66
CA GLY A 154 37.13 0.07 5.13
C GLY A 154 35.87 0.54 4.40
N ASN A 155 34.91 -0.38 4.26
CA ASN A 155 33.66 -0.15 3.58
C ASN A 155 32.52 0.15 4.56
N LEU A 156 31.56 0.94 4.12
CA LEU A 156 30.25 1.10 4.75
C LEU A 156 29.23 0.25 3.98
N TYR A 157 28.41 -0.53 4.70
CA TYR A 157 27.35 -1.34 4.10
C TYR A 157 26.00 -0.84 4.58
N ILE A 158 25.05 -0.69 3.65
CA ILE A 158 23.65 -0.37 3.94
C ILE A 158 22.81 -1.53 3.45
N GLN A 159 22.17 -2.26 4.39
CA GLN A 159 21.39 -3.43 4.08
C GLN A 159 19.91 -3.10 3.96
N GLY A 160 19.37 -3.24 2.74
CA GLY A 160 17.96 -3.08 2.47
C GLY A 160 17.16 -4.32 2.88
N GLN A 161 16.08 -4.11 3.62
CA GLN A 161 15.13 -5.16 4.01
C GLN A 161 13.70 -4.85 3.59
N GLY A 162 13.54 -3.99 2.57
CA GLY A 162 12.24 -3.65 2.01
C GLY A 162 11.53 -2.49 2.68
N ASP A 163 12.22 -1.63 3.46
CA ASP A 163 11.61 -0.42 4.04
C ASP A 163 10.96 0.43 2.94
N PRO A 164 9.61 0.62 2.95
CA PRO A 164 8.92 1.41 1.94
C PRO A 164 9.04 2.93 2.18
N ARG A 165 9.66 3.36 3.27
CA ARG A 165 9.69 4.75 3.74
C ARG A 165 11.10 5.30 3.95
N LEU A 166 12.14 4.72 3.31
CA LEU A 166 13.48 5.33 3.32
C LEU A 166 13.52 6.51 2.33
N VAL A 167 12.75 7.55 2.64
CA VAL A 167 12.67 8.82 1.89
C VAL A 167 13.88 9.72 2.22
N ALA A 168 14.01 10.85 1.50
CA ALA A 168 15.18 11.74 1.60
C ALA A 168 15.52 12.15 3.04
N GLU A 169 14.53 12.51 3.86
CA GLU A 169 14.72 12.92 5.26
C GLU A 169 15.25 11.76 6.13
N ARG A 170 14.75 10.56 5.89
CA ARG A 170 15.17 9.37 6.64
C ARG A 170 16.55 8.88 6.19
N LEU A 171 16.86 8.98 4.89
CA LEU A 171 18.19 8.75 4.37
C LEU A 171 19.19 9.74 5.00
N TRP A 172 18.83 11.01 5.08
CA TRP A 172 19.64 12.03 5.75
C TRP A 172 19.90 11.66 7.21
N LEU A 173 18.87 11.27 7.97
CA LEU A 173 19.02 10.82 9.36
C LEU A 173 19.92 9.58 9.49
N LEU A 174 19.80 8.60 8.58
CA LEU A 174 20.68 7.42 8.54
C LEU A 174 22.13 7.84 8.35
N LEU A 175 22.40 8.67 7.35
CA LEU A 175 23.76 9.16 7.05
C LEU A 175 24.31 10.05 8.18
N ARG A 176 23.43 10.83 8.84
CA ARG A 176 23.82 11.62 10.02
C ARG A 176 24.26 10.72 11.18
N ARG A 177 23.65 9.55 11.35
CA ARG A 177 24.12 8.56 12.35
C ARG A 177 25.47 7.97 11.97
N VAL A 178 25.76 7.78 10.66
CA VAL A 178 27.09 7.37 10.20
C VAL A 178 28.12 8.43 10.59
N GLN A 179 27.84 9.73 10.38
CA GLN A 179 28.73 10.82 10.85
C GLN A 179 28.88 10.83 12.38
N GLY A 180 27.80 10.46 13.12
CA GLY A 180 27.84 10.33 14.59
C GLY A 180 28.79 9.25 15.10
N LEU A 181 29.20 8.29 14.25
CA LEU A 181 30.28 7.33 14.56
C LEU A 181 31.67 7.93 14.39
N GLY A 182 31.78 9.22 14.06
CA GLY A 182 33.03 9.90 13.77
C GLY A 182 33.50 9.74 12.32
N ILE A 183 32.67 9.22 11.42
CA ILE A 183 33.01 8.98 10.01
C ILE A 183 32.68 10.22 9.17
N GLN A 184 33.69 10.83 8.58
CA GLN A 184 33.57 11.90 7.59
C GLN A 184 34.01 11.44 6.20
N THR A 185 35.01 10.56 6.17
CA THR A 185 35.54 9.97 4.92
C THR A 185 35.44 8.45 5.00
N ILE A 186 34.97 7.83 3.94
CA ILE A 186 34.98 6.37 3.74
C ILE A 186 36.11 6.04 2.78
N ALA A 187 37.15 5.31 3.25
CA ALA A 187 38.30 4.97 2.43
C ALA A 187 38.01 3.90 1.37
N GLY A 188 37.08 3.00 1.66
CA GLY A 188 36.55 2.00 0.74
C GLY A 188 35.28 2.46 0.05
N ASP A 189 34.37 1.49 -0.16
CA ASP A 189 33.11 1.67 -0.85
C ASP A 189 31.95 1.92 0.12
N ILE A 190 30.84 2.50 -0.38
CA ILE A 190 29.53 2.31 0.19
C ILE A 190 28.86 1.17 -0.58
N VAL A 191 28.61 0.06 0.11
CA VAL A 191 28.07 -1.16 -0.48
C VAL A 191 26.58 -1.27 -0.15
N LEU A 192 25.75 -1.42 -1.18
CA LEU A 192 24.30 -1.51 -1.08
C LEU A 192 23.87 -2.98 -1.19
N ASP A 193 23.43 -3.57 -0.07
CA ASP A 193 22.91 -4.93 -0.07
C ASP A 193 21.41 -4.93 -0.30
N ARG A 194 20.99 -5.47 -1.45
CA ARG A 194 19.60 -5.48 -1.94
C ARG A 194 19.02 -6.88 -2.04
N GLN A 195 19.63 -7.88 -1.36
CA GLN A 195 19.30 -9.30 -1.56
C GLN A 195 18.01 -9.77 -0.89
N ALA A 196 17.42 -8.96 0.00
CA ALA A 196 16.18 -9.34 0.66
C ALA A 196 15.02 -9.54 -0.34
N PHE A 197 15.06 -8.87 -1.50
CA PHE A 197 14.10 -9.06 -2.57
C PHE A 197 14.79 -9.61 -3.83
N GLU A 198 14.23 -10.69 -4.37
CA GLU A 198 14.59 -11.24 -5.67
C GLU A 198 13.57 -10.74 -6.71
N THR A 199 13.71 -9.49 -7.13
CA THR A 199 12.84 -8.90 -8.15
C THR A 199 13.55 -8.93 -9.50
N ALA A 200 12.83 -9.43 -10.52
CA ALA A 200 13.29 -9.22 -11.90
C ALA A 200 13.30 -7.72 -12.20
N GLU A 201 14.26 -7.30 -12.99
CA GLU A 201 14.27 -5.93 -13.50
C GLU A 201 13.07 -5.74 -14.43
N ALA A 202 12.15 -4.89 -14.03
CA ALA A 202 11.00 -4.54 -14.85
C ALA A 202 11.25 -3.19 -15.53
N ASP A 203 10.97 -3.11 -16.82
CA ASP A 203 10.92 -1.82 -17.52
C ASP A 203 9.77 -0.99 -16.93
N PRO A 204 10.02 0.18 -16.35
CA PRO A 204 8.95 1.04 -15.85
C PRO A 204 7.93 1.46 -16.90
N ALA A 205 8.29 1.45 -18.18
CA ALA A 205 7.38 1.76 -19.28
C ALA A 205 6.48 0.58 -19.70
N ALA A 206 6.77 -0.65 -19.24
CA ALA A 206 6.09 -1.86 -19.72
C ALA A 206 4.56 -1.87 -19.50
N PHE A 207 4.07 -1.18 -18.46
CA PHE A 207 2.64 -1.21 -18.13
C PHE A 207 1.78 -0.30 -19.04
N ASP A 208 2.22 0.94 -19.28
CA ASP A 208 1.43 1.96 -19.98
C ASP A 208 2.25 2.90 -20.87
N GLY A 209 3.55 2.67 -21.04
CA GLY A 209 4.46 3.51 -21.79
C GLY A 209 5.03 4.71 -21.02
N GLU A 210 4.60 4.95 -19.77
CA GLU A 210 4.88 6.15 -19.00
C GLU A 210 5.99 5.91 -17.95
N GLY A 211 7.19 5.49 -18.39
CA GLY A 211 8.29 5.08 -17.50
C GLY A 211 8.77 6.14 -16.49
N LEU A 212 8.54 7.43 -16.77
CA LEU A 212 8.91 8.54 -15.88
C LEU A 212 7.82 8.90 -14.85
N ARG A 213 6.70 8.18 -14.84
CA ARG A 213 5.68 8.37 -13.82
C ARG A 213 6.06 7.62 -12.54
N PRO A 214 6.06 8.27 -11.37
CA PRO A 214 6.44 7.64 -10.10
C PRO A 214 5.62 6.40 -9.74
N TYR A 215 4.38 6.29 -10.22
CA TYR A 215 3.52 5.12 -9.96
C TYR A 215 3.96 3.85 -10.70
N ASN A 216 4.86 3.96 -11.69
CA ASN A 216 5.47 2.84 -12.42
C ASN A 216 6.81 2.39 -11.83
N ALA A 217 7.32 3.09 -10.81
CA ALA A 217 8.54 2.65 -10.13
C ALA A 217 8.36 1.26 -9.51
N GLY A 218 9.31 0.37 -9.76
CA GLY A 218 9.31 -0.98 -9.21
C GLY A 218 9.87 -1.06 -7.78
N PRO A 219 9.52 -2.12 -7.03
CA PRO A 219 10.00 -2.35 -5.68
C PRO A 219 11.51 -2.63 -5.64
N ASP A 220 12.10 -2.51 -4.43
CA ASP A 220 13.52 -2.68 -4.20
C ASP A 220 13.78 -3.01 -2.73
N ALA A 221 14.68 -3.95 -2.42
CA ALA A 221 15.04 -4.22 -1.03
C ALA A 221 15.60 -2.98 -0.32
N LEU A 222 16.33 -2.13 -1.04
CA LEU A 222 16.80 -0.83 -0.58
C LEU A 222 16.12 0.29 -1.40
N LEU A 223 14.82 0.44 -1.19
CA LEU A 223 14.03 1.46 -1.87
C LEU A 223 14.34 2.85 -1.29
N VAL A 224 15.07 3.67 -2.02
CA VAL A 224 15.33 5.07 -1.67
C VAL A 224 14.34 5.96 -2.39
N ASN A 225 13.67 6.85 -1.66
CA ASN A 225 12.77 7.92 -2.15
C ASN A 225 11.88 7.52 -3.32
N PHE A 226 11.32 6.30 -3.27
CA PHE A 226 10.44 5.73 -4.31
C PHE A 226 11.07 5.69 -5.73
N LYS A 227 12.40 5.67 -5.84
CA LYS A 227 13.16 5.83 -7.10
C LYS A 227 12.78 7.08 -7.90
N SER A 228 12.40 8.13 -7.19
CA SER A 228 11.89 9.36 -7.78
C SER A 228 12.58 10.58 -7.21
N VAL A 229 12.71 11.63 -8.02
CA VAL A 229 13.13 12.97 -7.60
C VAL A 229 11.93 13.89 -7.56
N VAL A 230 11.95 14.86 -6.67
CA VAL A 230 10.95 15.94 -6.60
C VAL A 230 11.62 17.25 -6.98
N ALA A 231 11.13 17.90 -8.04
CA ALA A 231 11.48 19.25 -8.39
C ALA A 231 10.51 20.22 -7.71
N THR A 232 11.03 21.17 -6.93
CA THR A 232 10.25 22.27 -6.34
C THR A 232 10.60 23.56 -7.06
N PHE A 233 9.60 24.21 -7.64
CA PHE A 233 9.71 25.46 -8.39
C PHE A 233 9.22 26.62 -7.54
N VAL A 234 10.08 27.63 -7.32
CA VAL A 234 9.75 28.84 -6.59
C VAL A 234 10.02 30.05 -7.50
N PRO A 235 8.99 30.80 -7.96
CA PRO A 235 9.20 31.93 -8.85
C PRO A 235 9.90 33.09 -8.13
N ASP A 236 11.01 33.55 -8.70
CA ASP A 236 11.74 34.75 -8.31
C ASP A 236 11.55 35.81 -9.41
N ARG A 237 10.59 36.70 -9.19
CA ARG A 237 10.23 37.73 -10.18
C ARG A 237 11.32 38.79 -10.37
N GLY A 238 12.14 39.01 -9.34
CA GLY A 238 13.25 39.99 -9.42
C GLY A 238 14.38 39.49 -10.31
N ALA A 239 14.63 38.18 -10.31
CA ALA A 239 15.61 37.52 -11.16
C ALA A 239 15.03 36.99 -12.47
N GLU A 240 13.73 37.15 -12.73
CA GLU A 240 12.99 36.63 -13.90
C GLU A 240 13.15 35.13 -14.13
N VAL A 241 13.35 34.34 -13.05
CA VAL A 241 13.50 32.90 -13.08
C VAL A 241 12.64 32.21 -12.02
N ALA A 242 12.29 30.95 -12.22
CA ALA A 242 11.89 30.06 -11.14
C ALA A 242 13.15 29.33 -10.64
N ARG A 243 13.43 29.40 -9.34
CA ARG A 243 14.44 28.57 -8.70
C ARG A 243 13.91 27.15 -8.59
N VAL A 244 14.75 26.17 -8.93
CA VAL A 244 14.39 24.75 -8.90
C VAL A 244 15.29 24.05 -7.89
N SER A 245 14.71 23.50 -6.84
CA SER A 245 15.37 22.57 -5.93
C SER A 245 14.96 21.13 -6.23
N TRP A 246 15.92 20.21 -6.10
CA TRP A 246 15.73 18.79 -6.39
C TRP A 246 16.00 17.95 -5.16
N GLU A 247 15.10 17.03 -4.84
CA GLU A 247 15.25 16.08 -3.74
C GLU A 247 14.94 14.65 -4.17
N PRO A 248 15.83 13.68 -3.82
CA PRO A 248 17.19 13.89 -3.31
C PRO A 248 18.14 14.41 -4.38
N ALA A 249 19.29 14.97 -3.97
CA ALA A 249 20.40 15.22 -4.88
C ALA A 249 20.95 13.90 -5.41
N LEU A 250 21.23 13.83 -6.70
CA LEU A 250 21.79 12.65 -7.35
C LEU A 250 23.25 12.91 -7.78
N ALA A 251 24.20 12.16 -7.22
CA ALA A 251 25.61 12.29 -7.62
C ALA A 251 25.79 11.95 -9.10
N GLY A 252 26.57 12.77 -9.81
CA GLY A 252 26.87 12.60 -11.22
C GLY A 252 25.69 12.89 -12.17
N VAL A 253 24.65 13.60 -11.68
CA VAL A 253 23.53 14.07 -12.50
C VAL A 253 23.50 15.59 -12.52
N ALA A 254 23.51 16.18 -13.71
CA ALA A 254 23.35 17.63 -13.87
C ALA A 254 21.86 17.99 -13.69
N MET A 255 21.54 18.68 -12.59
CA MET A 255 20.17 19.11 -12.27
C MET A 255 20.06 20.63 -12.45
N GLN A 256 19.14 21.06 -13.32
CA GLN A 256 18.94 22.48 -13.61
C GLN A 256 18.38 23.21 -12.38
N ALA A 257 19.07 24.27 -11.95
CA ALA A 257 18.72 25.04 -10.74
C ALA A 257 17.76 26.20 -10.99
N THR A 258 17.60 26.65 -12.24
CA THR A 258 16.73 27.78 -12.61
C THR A 258 16.04 27.53 -13.94
N VAL A 259 14.81 28.05 -14.10
CA VAL A 259 14.06 28.04 -15.36
C VAL A 259 13.55 29.46 -15.61
N PRO A 260 13.60 30.00 -16.84
CA PRO A 260 13.07 31.32 -17.14
C PRO A 260 11.57 31.40 -16.75
N LEU A 261 11.14 32.58 -16.26
CA LEU A 261 9.71 32.81 -16.05
C LEU A 261 8.99 33.00 -17.39
N ALA A 262 7.78 32.46 -17.48
CA ALA A 262 6.85 32.66 -18.57
C ALA A 262 5.60 33.40 -18.07
N ALA A 263 5.02 34.20 -18.96
CA ALA A 263 3.72 34.83 -18.73
C ALA A 263 2.57 33.83 -19.00
N GLY A 264 1.40 34.10 -18.42
CA GLY A 264 0.18 33.32 -18.64
C GLY A 264 -0.53 32.91 -17.36
N GLU A 265 -1.70 32.28 -17.53
CA GLU A 265 -2.44 31.70 -16.43
C GLU A 265 -1.84 30.33 -16.05
N CYS A 266 -1.92 29.97 -14.75
CA CYS A 266 -1.48 28.67 -14.27
C CYS A 266 -2.45 27.57 -14.70
N GLY A 267 -2.26 27.09 -15.93
CA GLY A 267 -2.96 25.94 -16.49
C GLY A 267 -2.12 24.66 -16.44
N ASP A 268 -1.81 24.10 -17.60
CA ASP A 268 -0.89 22.97 -17.75
C ASP A 268 0.57 23.43 -17.75
N TRP A 269 1.05 23.87 -16.57
CA TRP A 269 2.39 24.40 -16.36
C TRP A 269 3.48 23.36 -16.61
N GLN A 270 3.18 22.05 -16.44
CA GLN A 270 4.13 20.97 -16.67
C GLN A 270 4.48 20.85 -18.16
N THR A 271 3.48 20.95 -19.04
CA THR A 271 3.70 20.98 -20.49
C THR A 271 4.50 22.22 -20.90
N ALA A 272 4.24 23.38 -20.28
CA ALA A 272 4.97 24.62 -20.57
C ALA A 272 6.46 24.54 -20.24
N LEU A 273 6.87 23.69 -19.29
CA LEU A 273 8.28 23.47 -18.94
C LEU A 273 9.08 22.72 -20.01
N ALA A 274 8.43 22.01 -20.93
CA ALA A 274 9.10 21.19 -21.95
C ALA A 274 10.23 20.33 -21.34
N ALA A 275 9.88 19.46 -20.39
CA ALA A 275 10.84 18.71 -19.59
C ALA A 275 11.61 17.68 -20.43
N ASP A 276 12.94 17.66 -20.28
CA ASP A 276 13.85 16.64 -20.79
C ASP A 276 14.45 15.88 -19.61
N LEU A 277 13.82 14.75 -19.24
CA LEU A 277 14.07 13.96 -18.03
C LEU A 277 14.41 12.49 -18.36
N ALA A 278 14.51 12.14 -19.64
CA ALA A 278 14.82 10.78 -20.09
C ALA A 278 16.31 10.45 -20.06
N ASP A 279 17.18 11.45 -20.07
CA ASP A 279 18.63 11.29 -19.97
C ASP A 279 19.04 11.14 -18.50
N PRO A 280 19.57 9.98 -18.06
CA PRO A 280 19.94 9.76 -16.67
C PRO A 280 21.13 10.59 -16.20
N SER A 281 21.84 11.27 -17.09
CA SER A 281 22.97 12.14 -16.74
C SER A 281 22.55 13.59 -16.44
N ARG A 282 21.32 13.98 -16.81
CA ARG A 282 20.83 15.36 -16.65
C ARG A 282 19.31 15.44 -16.54
N LEU A 283 18.84 16.37 -15.72
CA LEU A 283 17.44 16.73 -15.58
C LEU A 283 17.30 18.21 -15.92
N ARG A 284 16.56 18.54 -16.99
CA ARG A 284 16.45 19.91 -17.48
C ARG A 284 15.06 20.22 -18.05
N PHE A 285 14.82 21.51 -18.23
CA PHE A 285 13.62 22.09 -18.81
C PHE A 285 14.02 23.01 -19.96
N ALA A 286 13.41 22.83 -21.13
CA ALA A 286 13.66 23.65 -22.31
C ALA A 286 12.66 24.82 -22.43
N GLY A 287 11.55 24.78 -21.69
CA GLY A 287 10.51 25.79 -21.67
C GLY A 287 10.65 26.79 -20.51
N GLY A 288 9.54 27.45 -20.16
CA GLY A 288 9.46 28.44 -19.09
C GLY A 288 8.48 28.05 -18.00
N TYR A 289 8.71 28.54 -16.78
CA TYR A 289 7.81 28.36 -15.65
C TYR A 289 6.79 29.50 -15.55
N ILE A 290 5.50 29.18 -15.50
CA ILE A 290 4.44 30.17 -15.41
C ILE A 290 4.40 30.77 -13.99
N ALA A 291 4.81 32.04 -13.86
CA ALA A 291 4.96 32.74 -12.58
C ALA A 291 3.65 32.80 -11.75
N ALA A 292 2.47 32.79 -12.40
CA ALA A 292 1.18 32.79 -11.75
C ALA A 292 0.87 31.49 -10.99
N CYS A 293 1.62 30.40 -11.22
CA CYS A 293 1.46 29.16 -10.50
C CYS A 293 1.90 29.22 -9.02
N GLY A 294 2.72 30.23 -8.64
CA GLY A 294 3.33 30.26 -7.32
C GLY A 294 4.31 29.08 -7.13
N GLU A 295 4.47 28.63 -5.90
CA GLU A 295 5.26 27.43 -5.61
C GLU A 295 4.54 26.15 -6.07
N ARG A 296 5.27 25.27 -6.78
CA ARG A 296 4.77 23.97 -7.23
C ARG A 296 5.84 22.90 -7.09
N THR A 297 5.38 21.69 -6.85
CA THR A 297 6.23 20.49 -6.82
C THR A 297 5.87 19.53 -7.94
N TRP A 298 6.86 18.83 -8.47
CA TRP A 298 6.69 17.80 -9.49
C TRP A 298 7.56 16.59 -9.18
N GLY A 299 6.93 15.45 -8.84
CA GLY A 299 7.60 14.17 -8.66
C GLY A 299 7.78 13.46 -10.00
N VAL A 300 9.00 13.00 -10.28
CA VAL A 300 9.38 12.30 -11.51
C VAL A 300 10.17 11.05 -11.14
N ALA A 301 9.82 9.89 -11.72
CA ALA A 301 10.65 8.70 -11.60
C ALA A 301 11.95 8.90 -12.38
N TYR A 302 13.04 8.39 -11.81
CA TYR A 302 14.35 8.51 -12.45
C TYR A 302 14.47 7.52 -13.60
N ALA A 303 15.01 7.98 -14.74
CA ALA A 303 15.07 7.22 -15.98
C ALA A 303 15.89 5.91 -15.88
N GLU A 304 16.88 5.86 -14.96
CA GLU A 304 17.72 4.68 -14.72
C GLU A 304 17.53 4.17 -13.27
N PRO A 305 16.42 3.48 -12.95
CA PRO A 305 16.03 3.16 -11.56
C PRO A 305 17.04 2.28 -10.82
N ARG A 306 17.89 1.51 -11.51
CA ARG A 306 18.94 0.68 -10.88
C ARG A 306 19.99 1.50 -10.17
N THR A 307 20.42 2.61 -10.77
CA THR A 307 21.48 3.46 -10.23
C THR A 307 20.97 4.50 -9.24
N PHE A 308 19.65 4.65 -9.11
CA PHE A 308 19.04 5.68 -8.30
C PHE A 308 19.51 5.67 -6.84
N ALA A 309 19.47 4.52 -6.16
CA ALA A 309 19.86 4.41 -4.75
C ALA A 309 21.33 4.80 -4.55
N ALA A 310 22.22 4.33 -5.44
CA ALA A 310 23.65 4.68 -5.37
C ALA A 310 23.88 6.18 -5.56
N ARG A 311 23.24 6.78 -6.58
CA ARG A 311 23.37 8.23 -6.85
C ARG A 311 22.77 9.09 -5.73
N ALA A 312 21.61 8.69 -5.17
CA ALA A 312 20.95 9.42 -4.09
C ALA A 312 21.77 9.37 -2.78
N ILE A 313 22.30 8.18 -2.43
CA ILE A 313 23.13 8.01 -1.23
C ILE A 313 24.44 8.78 -1.38
N ALA A 314 25.12 8.69 -2.53
CA ALA A 314 26.33 9.45 -2.80
C ALA A 314 26.07 10.97 -2.78
N GLY A 315 24.98 11.42 -3.38
CA GLY A 315 24.59 12.83 -3.40
C GLY A 315 24.29 13.37 -2.01
N ALA A 316 23.49 12.65 -1.23
CA ALA A 316 23.16 13.03 0.15
C ALA A 316 24.40 13.04 1.05
N TRP A 317 25.29 12.03 0.92
CA TRP A 317 26.55 12.00 1.67
C TRP A 317 27.44 13.20 1.36
N ALA A 318 27.60 13.53 0.07
CA ALA A 318 28.37 14.69 -0.38
C ALA A 318 27.76 16.02 0.09
N GLN A 319 26.44 16.20 0.03
CA GLN A 319 25.76 17.40 0.56
C GLN A 319 25.99 17.61 2.05
N MET A 320 26.19 16.53 2.82
CA MET A 320 26.52 16.58 4.24
C MET A 320 28.01 16.79 4.53
N GLY A 321 28.83 17.05 3.49
CA GLY A 321 30.28 17.21 3.59
C GLY A 321 31.07 15.91 3.72
N GLY A 322 30.40 14.76 3.55
CA GLY A 322 31.04 13.46 3.56
C GLY A 322 31.80 13.15 2.28
N GLN A 323 32.84 12.32 2.37
CA GLN A 323 33.66 11.89 1.24
C GLN A 323 33.67 10.35 1.12
N VAL A 324 33.74 9.87 -0.12
CA VAL A 324 33.97 8.45 -0.44
C VAL A 324 35.15 8.37 -1.39
N ARG A 325 36.20 7.63 -1.05
CA ARG A 325 37.37 7.42 -1.94
C ARG A 325 37.13 6.30 -2.95
N GLY A 326 36.32 5.32 -2.59
CA GLY A 326 35.84 4.27 -3.48
C GLY A 326 34.57 4.67 -4.23
N GLN A 327 33.66 3.73 -4.39
CA GLN A 327 32.40 3.87 -5.12
C GLN A 327 31.18 3.55 -4.25
N VAL A 328 30.01 4.05 -4.65
CA VAL A 328 28.73 3.54 -4.14
C VAL A 328 28.21 2.50 -5.12
N ARG A 329 28.14 1.25 -4.69
CA ARG A 329 27.83 0.11 -5.58
C ARG A 329 27.01 -0.98 -4.89
N ASP A 330 26.36 -1.80 -5.68
CA ASP A 330 25.68 -3.00 -5.18
C ASP A 330 26.70 -4.04 -4.66
N GLY A 331 26.31 -4.80 -3.64
CA GLY A 331 27.11 -5.87 -3.06
C GLY A 331 26.42 -6.59 -1.92
N ARG A 332 27.17 -7.29 -1.11
CA ARG A 332 26.66 -8.07 0.03
C ARG A 332 27.33 -7.66 1.32
N VAL A 333 26.58 -7.61 2.40
CA VAL A 333 27.14 -7.54 3.75
C VAL A 333 27.93 -8.82 4.01
N PRO A 334 29.18 -8.73 4.53
CA PRO A 334 29.97 -9.91 4.86
C PRO A 334 29.25 -10.82 5.85
N ALA A 335 29.33 -12.14 5.61
CA ALA A 335 28.70 -13.13 6.49
C ALA A 335 29.21 -12.99 7.93
N GLY A 336 28.30 -12.99 8.89
CA GLY A 336 28.61 -12.83 10.32
C GLY A 336 28.92 -11.40 10.77
N SER A 337 28.90 -10.42 9.87
CA SER A 337 29.02 -9.00 10.24
C SER A 337 27.83 -8.58 11.11
N LYS A 338 28.12 -7.86 12.21
CA LYS A 338 27.09 -7.28 13.07
C LYS A 338 26.86 -5.82 12.66
N PRO A 339 25.60 -5.35 12.63
CA PRO A 339 25.34 -3.95 12.36
C PRO A 339 25.91 -3.05 13.48
N VAL A 340 26.50 -1.93 13.10
CA VAL A 340 26.92 -0.90 14.06
C VAL A 340 25.73 -0.11 14.57
N PHE A 341 24.65 -0.05 13.79
CA PHE A 341 23.33 0.42 14.18
C PHE A 341 22.27 -0.02 13.15
N GLU A 342 21.01 0.13 13.52
CA GLU A 342 19.87 -0.06 12.64
C GLU A 342 18.97 1.18 12.67
N VAL A 343 18.30 1.46 11.55
CA VAL A 343 17.28 2.51 11.44
C VAL A 343 15.93 1.83 11.21
N ALA A 344 14.99 2.03 12.13
CA ALA A 344 13.64 1.49 11.98
C ALA A 344 12.75 2.42 11.14
N SER A 345 11.87 1.87 10.32
CA SER A 345 10.80 2.61 9.62
C SER A 345 9.72 3.12 10.60
N PRO A 346 8.79 3.97 10.16
CA PRO A 346 7.50 4.10 10.83
C PRO A 346 6.79 2.73 10.91
N PRO A 347 5.88 2.53 11.88
CA PRO A 347 5.12 1.28 12.00
C PRO A 347 4.20 1.06 10.79
N LEU A 348 3.84 -0.19 10.53
CA LEU A 348 2.97 -0.58 9.41
C LEU A 348 1.65 0.19 9.39
N SER A 349 1.06 0.49 10.56
CA SER A 349 -0.16 1.29 10.67
C SER A 349 -0.04 2.69 10.05
N GLU A 350 1.14 3.32 10.10
CA GLU A 350 1.42 4.58 9.42
C GLU A 350 1.73 4.37 7.93
N VAL A 351 2.49 3.35 7.60
CA VAL A 351 2.86 3.02 6.22
C VAL A 351 1.63 2.74 5.35
N ILE A 352 0.64 1.98 5.87
CA ILE A 352 -0.58 1.69 5.12
C ILE A 352 -1.44 2.94 4.87
N ARG A 353 -1.35 3.97 5.70
CA ARG A 353 -2.02 5.25 5.43
C ARG A 353 -1.52 5.87 4.14
N ASP A 354 -0.21 5.89 3.92
CA ASP A 354 0.37 6.42 2.68
C ASP A 354 0.01 5.53 1.48
N ILE A 355 0.04 4.20 1.65
CA ILE A 355 -0.37 3.26 0.61
C ILE A 355 -1.81 3.55 0.17
N ASN A 356 -2.74 3.67 1.12
CA ASN A 356 -4.17 3.78 0.81
C ASN A 356 -4.60 5.21 0.48
N LYS A 357 -4.18 6.23 1.26
CA LYS A 357 -4.55 7.64 1.06
C LYS A 357 -4.05 8.17 -0.28
N TYR A 358 -2.80 7.88 -0.64
CA TYR A 358 -2.18 8.38 -1.87
C TYR A 358 -2.13 7.34 -2.99
N SER A 359 -2.64 6.13 -2.74
CA SER A 359 -2.64 5.04 -3.72
C SER A 359 -1.24 4.67 -4.22
N ASN A 360 -0.23 4.69 -3.34
CA ASN A 360 1.17 4.47 -3.69
C ASN A 360 1.41 3.02 -4.10
N ASN A 361 1.78 2.80 -5.37
CA ASN A 361 1.97 1.46 -5.94
C ASN A 361 3.24 0.81 -5.42
N VAL A 362 4.37 1.53 -5.43
CA VAL A 362 5.66 0.94 -5.03
C VAL A 362 5.66 0.55 -3.56
N MET A 363 5.04 1.34 -2.69
CA MET A 363 4.90 0.97 -1.27
C MET A 363 4.01 -0.27 -1.09
N ALA A 364 2.93 -0.41 -1.87
CA ALA A 364 2.09 -1.60 -1.84
C ALA A 364 2.84 -2.85 -2.28
N GLN A 365 3.66 -2.75 -3.34
CA GLN A 365 4.52 -3.83 -3.81
C GLN A 365 5.62 -4.18 -2.78
N GLN A 366 6.20 -3.18 -2.10
CA GLN A 366 7.13 -3.40 -0.98
C GLN A 366 6.47 -4.24 0.13
N LEU A 367 5.27 -3.85 0.56
CA LEU A 367 4.52 -4.61 1.56
C LEU A 367 4.22 -6.03 1.07
N PHE A 368 3.79 -6.18 -0.19
CA PHE A 368 3.50 -7.47 -0.79
C PHE A 368 4.73 -8.41 -0.78
N LEU A 369 5.91 -7.91 -1.18
CA LEU A 369 7.16 -8.67 -1.13
C LEU A 369 7.62 -8.94 0.31
N THR A 370 7.37 -8.00 1.22
CA THR A 370 7.65 -8.19 2.65
C THR A 370 6.85 -9.35 3.23
N LEU A 371 5.59 -9.55 2.81
CA LEU A 371 4.79 -10.71 3.24
C LEU A 371 5.46 -12.03 2.83
N GLY A 372 5.95 -12.13 1.58
CA GLY A 372 6.73 -13.29 1.12
C GLY A 372 8.01 -13.49 1.93
N LEU A 373 8.75 -12.40 2.16
CA LEU A 373 10.01 -12.43 2.93
C LEU A 373 9.78 -12.89 4.37
N GLN A 374 8.79 -12.33 5.06
CA GLN A 374 8.54 -12.63 6.48
C GLN A 374 7.94 -14.02 6.68
N GLN A 375 7.02 -14.46 5.82
CA GLN A 375 6.29 -15.71 5.99
C GLN A 375 6.99 -16.92 5.35
N LYS A 376 7.74 -16.71 4.26
CA LYS A 376 8.40 -17.80 3.48
C LYS A 376 9.93 -17.64 3.40
N ARG A 377 10.50 -16.62 4.03
CA ARG A 377 11.94 -16.28 3.94
C ARG A 377 12.41 -15.98 2.51
N ARG A 378 11.51 -15.59 1.64
CA ARG A 378 11.78 -15.28 0.23
C ARG A 378 10.99 -14.05 -0.19
N GLY A 379 11.68 -12.96 -0.51
CA GLY A 379 11.10 -11.72 -1.01
C GLY A 379 10.87 -11.77 -2.53
N THR A 380 10.06 -12.72 -3.00
CA THR A 380 9.71 -12.90 -4.42
C THR A 380 8.21 -12.71 -4.64
N LEU A 381 7.80 -12.36 -5.86
CA LEU A 381 6.38 -12.29 -6.22
C LEU A 381 5.68 -13.64 -6.04
N GLU A 382 6.36 -14.74 -6.39
CA GLU A 382 5.81 -16.09 -6.26
C GLU A 382 5.52 -16.43 -4.80
N ALA A 383 6.49 -16.23 -3.90
CA ALA A 383 6.32 -16.47 -2.47
C ALA A 383 5.21 -15.59 -1.89
N SER A 384 5.13 -14.32 -2.28
CA SER A 384 4.11 -13.38 -1.84
C SER A 384 2.71 -13.80 -2.31
N ARG A 385 2.56 -14.21 -3.56
CA ARG A 385 1.29 -14.75 -4.10
C ARG A 385 0.87 -16.02 -3.35
N ALA A 386 1.82 -16.90 -3.00
CA ALA A 386 1.54 -18.10 -2.22
C ALA A 386 1.07 -17.75 -0.79
N VAL A 387 1.71 -16.77 -0.13
CA VAL A 387 1.28 -16.27 1.18
C VAL A 387 -0.13 -15.69 1.11
N MET A 388 -0.42 -14.85 0.10
CA MET A 388 -1.73 -14.23 -0.03
C MET A 388 -2.84 -15.25 -0.30
N ARG A 389 -2.59 -16.27 -1.12
CA ARG A 389 -3.58 -17.36 -1.33
C ARG A 389 -3.83 -18.15 -0.06
N GLN A 390 -2.77 -18.52 0.66
CA GLN A 390 -2.87 -19.23 1.94
C GLN A 390 -3.65 -18.40 2.97
N TRP A 391 -3.27 -17.13 3.15
CA TRP A 391 -3.95 -16.20 4.06
C TRP A 391 -5.44 -16.05 3.71
N TRP A 392 -5.75 -15.93 2.40
CA TRP A 392 -7.14 -15.80 1.95
C TRP A 392 -7.96 -17.03 2.33
N SER A 393 -7.47 -18.22 2.01
CA SER A 393 -8.15 -19.49 2.34
C SER A 393 -8.37 -19.65 3.84
N GLU A 394 -7.37 -19.34 4.66
CA GLU A 394 -7.42 -19.51 6.11
C GLU A 394 -8.27 -18.47 6.85
N ARG A 395 -8.27 -17.21 6.36
CA ARG A 395 -8.86 -16.07 7.09
C ARG A 395 -10.15 -15.55 6.49
N ILE A 396 -10.30 -15.60 5.19
CA ILE A 396 -11.46 -15.05 4.47
C ILE A 396 -12.39 -16.17 4.01
N GLY A 397 -11.82 -17.29 3.54
CA GLY A 397 -12.55 -18.41 2.96
C GLY A 397 -13.13 -18.10 1.57
N GLY A 398 -13.93 -19.04 1.05
CA GLY A 398 -14.51 -18.91 -0.29
C GLY A 398 -13.47 -19.15 -1.37
N ASP A 399 -12.86 -20.33 -1.38
CA ASP A 399 -11.77 -20.67 -2.31
C ASP A 399 -12.23 -20.65 -3.77
N ASP A 400 -13.52 -20.92 -4.05
CA ASP A 400 -14.11 -20.90 -5.39
C ASP A 400 -14.13 -19.49 -6.02
N ASP A 401 -14.14 -18.44 -5.22
CA ASP A 401 -14.10 -17.04 -5.66
C ASP A 401 -12.89 -16.27 -5.11
N ALA A 402 -11.79 -17.01 -4.80
CA ALA A 402 -10.56 -16.41 -4.33
C ALA A 402 -9.97 -15.44 -5.36
N PRO A 403 -9.35 -14.32 -4.92
CA PRO A 403 -8.74 -13.35 -5.81
C PRO A 403 -7.56 -13.94 -6.58
N VAL A 404 -7.36 -13.43 -7.81
CA VAL A 404 -6.10 -13.58 -8.52
C VAL A 404 -5.15 -12.49 -8.05
N PHE A 405 -4.06 -12.89 -7.38
CA PHE A 405 -3.02 -11.99 -6.92
C PHE A 405 -1.86 -11.93 -7.91
N ASP A 406 -1.38 -10.74 -8.21
CA ASP A 406 -0.19 -10.52 -9.04
C ASP A 406 0.90 -9.80 -8.25
N ASN A 407 0.82 -8.48 -8.08
CA ASN A 407 1.83 -7.67 -7.40
C ASN A 407 1.31 -6.92 -6.15
N GLY A 408 0.04 -7.09 -5.82
CA GLY A 408 -0.60 -6.52 -4.63
C GLY A 408 -0.87 -5.02 -4.69
N SER A 409 -0.54 -4.35 -5.80
CA SER A 409 -0.75 -2.89 -5.93
C SER A 409 -1.97 -2.51 -6.76
N GLY A 410 -2.51 -3.43 -7.56
CA GLY A 410 -3.56 -3.15 -8.53
C GLY A 410 -3.05 -2.51 -9.83
N LEU A 411 -1.75 -2.24 -9.95
CA LEU A 411 -1.11 -1.89 -11.21
C LEU A 411 -0.79 -3.19 -11.96
N SER A 412 -1.84 -3.87 -12.40
CA SER A 412 -1.77 -5.20 -13.01
C SER A 412 -2.90 -5.41 -14.01
N ARG A 413 -2.62 -6.14 -15.08
CA ARG A 413 -3.63 -6.60 -16.02
C ARG A 413 -4.27 -7.92 -15.58
N GLU A 414 -3.63 -8.64 -14.65
CA GLU A 414 -3.99 -10.00 -14.24
C GLU A 414 -4.84 -10.06 -12.98
N GLU A 415 -4.70 -9.09 -12.07
CA GLU A 415 -5.43 -9.12 -10.80
C GLU A 415 -6.94 -9.12 -11.01
N ARG A 416 -7.63 -10.00 -10.29
CA ARG A 416 -9.10 -10.14 -10.32
C ARG A 416 -9.64 -10.36 -8.92
N ILE A 417 -10.81 -9.78 -8.65
CA ILE A 417 -11.59 -10.01 -7.43
C ILE A 417 -13.06 -9.74 -7.73
N SER A 418 -13.95 -10.53 -7.13
CA SER A 418 -15.39 -10.27 -7.18
C SER A 418 -15.81 -9.26 -6.09
N ALA A 419 -16.94 -8.55 -6.31
CA ALA A 419 -17.46 -7.65 -5.28
C ALA A 419 -17.88 -8.44 -4.03
N GLY A 420 -18.38 -9.66 -4.19
CA GLY A 420 -18.73 -10.55 -3.08
C GLY A 420 -17.52 -10.95 -2.25
N ALA A 421 -16.43 -11.38 -2.89
CA ALA A 421 -15.18 -11.73 -2.23
C ALA A 421 -14.59 -10.54 -1.47
N LEU A 422 -14.55 -9.36 -2.11
CA LEU A 422 -14.03 -8.14 -1.47
C LEU A 422 -14.91 -7.68 -0.30
N ALA A 423 -16.24 -7.76 -0.42
CA ALA A 423 -17.16 -7.43 0.66
C ALA A 423 -17.01 -8.40 1.85
N ARG A 424 -16.88 -9.71 1.59
CA ARG A 424 -16.59 -10.72 2.62
C ARG A 424 -15.30 -10.39 3.38
N MET A 425 -14.22 -10.05 2.65
CA MET A 425 -12.96 -9.63 3.28
C MET A 425 -13.15 -8.38 4.14
N LEU A 426 -13.85 -7.35 3.66
CA LEU A 426 -14.11 -6.13 4.43
C LEU A 426 -14.98 -6.41 5.68
N GLN A 427 -15.94 -7.33 5.60
CA GLN A 427 -16.73 -7.78 6.76
C GLN A 427 -15.89 -8.56 7.78
N VAL A 428 -14.92 -9.37 7.34
CA VAL A 428 -13.95 -10.02 8.22
C VAL A 428 -13.06 -8.96 8.87
N ALA A 429 -12.56 -8.00 8.09
CA ALA A 429 -11.75 -6.90 8.59
C ALA A 429 -12.51 -6.03 9.62
N TRP A 430 -13.81 -5.79 9.40
CA TRP A 430 -14.66 -5.06 10.33
C TRP A 430 -14.69 -5.68 11.74
N ARG A 431 -14.68 -7.00 11.82
CA ARG A 431 -14.70 -7.76 13.09
C ARG A 431 -13.31 -8.03 13.66
N SER A 432 -12.26 -7.62 12.95
CA SER A 432 -10.87 -7.86 13.36
C SER A 432 -10.38 -6.82 14.38
N PRO A 433 -9.40 -7.15 15.23
CA PRO A 433 -8.81 -6.19 16.17
C PRO A 433 -8.04 -5.05 15.49
N VAL A 434 -7.72 -5.17 14.19
CA VAL A 434 -6.98 -4.16 13.40
C VAL A 434 -7.90 -3.31 12.50
N MET A 435 -9.22 -3.37 12.72
CA MET A 435 -10.20 -2.63 11.93
C MET A 435 -9.95 -1.13 11.96
N SER A 436 -9.64 -0.58 13.13
CA SER A 436 -9.43 0.87 13.30
C SER A 436 -8.28 1.38 12.44
N GLU A 437 -7.16 0.66 12.39
CA GLU A 437 -5.99 0.99 11.58
C GLU A 437 -6.32 0.90 10.09
N LEU A 438 -7.00 -0.17 9.67
CA LEU A 438 -7.40 -0.31 8.28
C LEU A 438 -8.32 0.83 7.85
N MET A 439 -9.38 1.11 8.61
CA MET A 439 -10.37 2.14 8.28
C MET A 439 -9.73 3.53 8.27
N ALA A 440 -8.91 3.88 9.27
CA ALA A 440 -8.19 5.15 9.33
C ALA A 440 -7.20 5.34 8.17
N SER A 441 -6.70 4.25 7.59
CA SER A 441 -5.81 4.29 6.43
C SER A 441 -6.53 4.65 5.13
N LEU A 442 -7.84 4.42 5.03
CA LEU A 442 -8.60 4.68 3.80
C LEU A 442 -8.86 6.19 3.61
N PRO A 443 -8.88 6.70 2.36
CA PRO A 443 -9.33 8.05 2.07
C PRO A 443 -10.72 8.35 2.62
N ALA A 444 -10.87 9.47 3.34
CA ALA A 444 -12.15 9.97 3.80
C ALA A 444 -12.75 10.94 2.77
N ALA A 445 -14.01 10.72 2.40
CA ALA A 445 -14.68 11.50 1.36
C ALA A 445 -14.77 12.99 1.71
N GLY A 446 -14.32 13.86 0.80
CA GLY A 446 -14.29 15.31 0.99
C GLY A 446 -13.23 15.82 1.97
N VAL A 447 -12.42 14.92 2.60
CA VAL A 447 -11.46 15.28 3.64
C VAL A 447 -10.02 15.10 3.16
N ASP A 448 -9.64 13.89 2.74
CA ASP A 448 -8.24 13.60 2.43
C ASP A 448 -8.03 12.59 1.28
N GLY A 449 -6.76 12.35 0.99
CA GLY A 449 -6.31 11.35 0.02
C GLY A 449 -6.93 11.55 -1.37
N THR A 450 -7.16 10.45 -2.07
CA THR A 450 -7.73 10.45 -3.43
C THR A 450 -9.20 10.88 -3.49
N LEU A 451 -9.88 11.00 -2.36
CA LEU A 451 -11.27 11.46 -2.25
C LEU A 451 -11.42 12.90 -1.79
N ARG A 452 -10.33 13.62 -1.51
CA ARG A 452 -10.34 14.98 -0.96
C ARG A 452 -11.23 15.96 -1.75
N ARG A 453 -11.27 15.84 -3.10
CA ARG A 453 -12.03 16.75 -3.98
C ARG A 453 -13.39 16.20 -4.39
N ARG A 454 -13.83 15.08 -3.81
CA ARG A 454 -15.14 14.49 -4.11
C ARG A 454 -16.19 15.07 -3.17
N ALA A 455 -17.11 15.84 -3.72
CA ALA A 455 -18.25 16.36 -2.99
C ALA A 455 -19.34 15.28 -2.88
N LEU A 456 -19.14 14.31 -1.99
CA LEU A 456 -20.16 13.33 -1.63
C LEU A 456 -21.04 13.91 -0.51
N ARG A 457 -22.34 13.59 -0.54
CA ARG A 457 -23.26 13.92 0.57
C ARG A 457 -22.84 13.28 1.89
N SER A 458 -22.08 12.21 1.80
CA SER A 458 -21.51 11.48 2.95
C SER A 458 -20.51 12.28 3.79
N GLY A 459 -19.99 13.41 3.31
CA GLY A 459 -19.13 14.37 4.01
C GLY A 459 -18.31 13.83 5.18
N GLY A 460 -17.24 13.05 4.92
CA GLY A 460 -16.39 12.43 5.95
C GLY A 460 -16.86 11.05 6.45
N SER A 461 -18.13 10.65 6.20
CA SER A 461 -18.68 9.37 6.66
C SER A 461 -18.32 8.18 5.76
N ALA A 462 -17.65 8.40 4.62
CA ALA A 462 -17.22 7.34 3.72
C ALA A 462 -15.70 7.22 3.70
N HIS A 463 -15.22 6.04 4.07
CA HIS A 463 -13.80 5.66 4.09
C HIS A 463 -13.55 4.65 2.98
N LEU A 464 -13.11 5.12 1.80
CA LEU A 464 -13.10 4.32 0.59
C LEU A 464 -11.74 4.38 -0.12
N LYS A 465 -11.25 3.23 -0.55
CA LYS A 465 -10.15 3.15 -1.50
C LYS A 465 -10.68 3.29 -2.92
N THR A 466 -10.04 4.13 -3.72
CA THR A 466 -10.31 4.27 -5.16
C THR A 466 -9.39 3.39 -5.99
N GLY A 467 -9.87 2.93 -7.13
CA GLY A 467 -9.09 2.27 -8.18
C GLY A 467 -9.29 2.97 -9.52
N THR A 468 -8.23 3.11 -10.31
CA THR A 468 -8.30 3.65 -11.68
C THR A 468 -7.17 3.07 -12.50
N LEU A 469 -7.52 2.46 -13.64
CA LEU A 469 -6.67 2.14 -14.77
C LEU A 469 -7.35 2.71 -16.03
N ARG A 470 -6.75 2.51 -17.18
CA ARG A 470 -7.31 2.96 -18.46
C ARG A 470 -8.73 2.43 -18.70
N ASP A 471 -8.98 1.17 -18.34
CA ASP A 471 -10.19 0.38 -18.60
C ASP A 471 -10.84 -0.15 -17.30
N ALA A 472 -10.40 0.31 -16.14
CA ALA A 472 -10.97 -0.07 -14.86
C ALA A 472 -11.12 1.14 -13.93
N ALA A 473 -12.26 1.22 -13.24
CA ALA A 473 -12.49 2.20 -12.18
C ALA A 473 -13.32 1.58 -11.07
N GLY A 474 -13.13 2.06 -9.83
CA GLY A 474 -13.95 1.56 -8.73
C GLY A 474 -13.66 2.24 -7.40
N VAL A 475 -14.48 1.86 -6.42
CA VAL A 475 -14.34 2.23 -5.01
C VAL A 475 -14.71 1.04 -4.13
N ALA A 476 -14.05 0.89 -2.97
CA ALA A 476 -14.46 -0.07 -1.96
C ALA A 476 -14.03 0.38 -0.56
N GLY A 477 -14.83 0.05 0.45
CA GLY A 477 -14.56 0.34 1.86
C GLY A 477 -15.82 0.44 2.69
N PHE A 478 -15.81 1.36 3.67
CA PHE A 478 -16.86 1.51 4.68
C PHE A 478 -17.60 2.84 4.52
N VAL A 479 -18.90 2.82 4.78
CA VAL A 479 -19.79 3.99 4.72
C VAL A 479 -20.70 3.99 5.95
N ASP A 480 -20.77 5.11 6.67
CA ASP A 480 -21.70 5.30 7.77
C ASP A 480 -23.05 5.77 7.21
N GLY A 481 -24.11 5.01 7.47
CA GLY A 481 -25.49 5.33 7.12
C GLY A 481 -26.12 6.30 8.10
N ALA A 482 -27.17 7.02 7.65
CA ALA A 482 -27.92 7.99 8.44
C ALA A 482 -28.59 7.34 9.68
N SER A 483 -28.93 6.06 9.59
CA SER A 483 -29.48 5.26 10.71
C SER A 483 -28.46 4.89 11.79
N GLY A 484 -27.18 5.24 11.62
CA GLY A 484 -26.08 4.80 12.48
C GLY A 484 -25.54 3.42 12.13
N ARG A 485 -26.11 2.75 11.10
CA ARG A 485 -25.56 1.49 10.58
C ARG A 485 -24.32 1.76 9.73
N ARG A 486 -23.43 0.80 9.67
CA ARG A 486 -22.24 0.87 8.84
C ARG A 486 -22.29 -0.16 7.74
N TYR A 487 -21.96 0.27 6.52
CA TYR A 487 -22.02 -0.55 5.32
C TYR A 487 -20.64 -0.78 4.74
N VAL A 488 -20.46 -1.98 4.18
CA VAL A 488 -19.45 -2.26 3.17
C VAL A 488 -20.02 -1.86 1.82
N VAL A 489 -19.29 -1.04 1.07
CA VAL A 489 -19.62 -0.64 -0.29
C VAL A 489 -18.52 -1.06 -1.24
N VAL A 490 -18.89 -1.75 -2.32
CA VAL A 490 -17.98 -2.14 -3.40
C VAL A 490 -18.63 -1.76 -4.73
N ALA A 491 -17.90 -1.06 -5.57
CA ALA A 491 -18.31 -0.74 -6.94
C ALA A 491 -17.08 -0.83 -7.85
N ILE A 492 -17.14 -1.66 -8.89
CA ILE A 492 -16.06 -1.82 -9.88
C ILE A 492 -16.69 -1.81 -11.28
N ALA A 493 -16.10 -1.08 -12.21
CA ALA A 493 -16.40 -1.10 -13.63
C ALA A 493 -15.16 -1.50 -14.42
N ASN A 494 -15.33 -2.43 -15.36
CA ASN A 494 -14.29 -2.76 -16.35
C ASN A 494 -14.86 -2.49 -17.75
N HIS A 495 -14.45 -1.38 -18.34
CA HIS A 495 -14.93 -0.90 -19.63
C HIS A 495 -14.02 0.22 -20.16
N ALA A 496 -13.96 0.42 -21.46
CA ALA A 496 -13.19 1.53 -22.04
C ALA A 496 -13.58 2.91 -21.46
N ASN A 497 -14.84 3.09 -21.06
CA ASN A 497 -15.36 4.29 -20.43
C ASN A 497 -15.40 4.21 -18.88
N ALA A 498 -14.68 3.28 -18.25
CA ALA A 498 -14.77 3.05 -16.79
C ALA A 498 -14.52 4.33 -15.96
N ALA A 499 -13.63 5.21 -16.41
CA ALA A 499 -13.36 6.48 -15.74
C ALA A 499 -14.60 7.40 -15.67
N ALA A 500 -15.48 7.34 -16.66
CA ALA A 500 -16.74 8.11 -16.71
C ALA A 500 -17.82 7.54 -15.78
N ALA A 501 -17.65 6.30 -15.23
CA ALA A 501 -18.58 5.70 -14.28
C ALA A 501 -18.45 6.27 -12.85
N ARG A 502 -17.46 7.11 -12.55
CA ARG A 502 -17.27 7.69 -11.20
C ARG A 502 -18.53 8.31 -10.60
N PRO A 503 -19.36 9.09 -11.34
CA PRO A 503 -20.61 9.61 -10.79
C PRO A 503 -21.63 8.53 -10.39
N ALA A 504 -21.58 7.34 -11.02
CA ALA A 504 -22.41 6.22 -10.60
C ALA A 504 -21.95 5.62 -9.26
N PHE A 505 -20.64 5.58 -9.02
CA PHE A 505 -20.10 5.15 -7.72
C PHE A 505 -20.41 6.17 -6.62
N ASP A 506 -20.37 7.47 -6.94
CA ASP A 506 -20.76 8.53 -6.01
C ASP A 506 -22.25 8.41 -5.65
N ALA A 507 -23.12 8.20 -6.64
CA ALA A 507 -24.54 7.95 -6.43
C ALA A 507 -24.82 6.69 -5.58
N LEU A 508 -24.00 5.63 -5.73
CA LEU A 508 -24.11 4.42 -4.91
C LEU A 508 -23.74 4.70 -3.44
N VAL A 509 -22.65 5.44 -3.21
CA VAL A 509 -22.22 5.84 -1.86
C VAL A 509 -23.29 6.71 -1.20
N ASP A 510 -23.80 7.73 -1.90
CA ASP A 510 -24.88 8.59 -1.40
C ASP A 510 -26.17 7.81 -1.11
N TRP A 511 -26.48 6.79 -1.94
CA TRP A 511 -27.62 5.89 -1.70
C TRP A 511 -27.40 5.00 -0.48
N ALA A 512 -26.16 4.53 -0.25
CA ALA A 512 -25.83 3.73 0.92
C ALA A 512 -25.96 4.54 2.22
N VAL A 513 -25.66 5.85 2.19
CA VAL A 513 -25.83 6.77 3.33
C VAL A 513 -27.31 6.97 3.68
N GLN A 514 -28.18 7.01 2.67
CA GLN A 514 -29.63 7.22 2.83
C GLN A 514 -30.36 5.91 3.14
N ASP A 515 -30.14 5.31 4.26
CA ASP A 515 -30.74 4.02 4.65
C ASP A 515 -32.06 4.09 5.44
#